data_504fc0b9c3cefd0d73c6447fed35d5da
#
_entry.id   504fc0b9c3cefd0d73c6447fed35d5da
#
_cell.length_a   1.000
_cell.length_b   1.000
_cell.length_c   1.000
_cell.angle_alpha   90.00
_cell.angle_beta   90.00
_cell.angle_gamma   90.00
#
_symmetry.space_group_name_H-M   'P 1'
#
loop_
_entity.id
_entity.type
_entity.pdbx_description
1 polymer ?
#
loop_
_entity_poly.entity_id
_entity_poly.type
_entity_poly.pdbx_seq_one_letter_code
_entity_poly.pdbx_strand_id
1 'polypeptide(L)'
;MATAAPERRREPVYEFDYISDPAIVADVHEAYWQLKQKAPPVFWTSAHGGHWVVTSADAAIEVLRHPDRFSSRFLSIPPNAAQPRMIPESLDPPEHRPYRQLLRPYFESKAIEPLEPRIREWAEKLIDNVAAKGECEFVDALGSRFPVSVFMELFGFPLDQFDFFRATVVEYFNAQVSVE
;
A
#
# COMPACT_ATOMS: atom_id res chain seq x y z
N MET A 1 3.36 38.33 17.10
CA MET A 1 4.28 37.38 17.71
C MET A 1 3.52 36.10 17.94
N ALA A 2 3.74 35.08 17.09
CA ALA A 2 3.12 33.77 17.25
C ALA A 2 3.87 33.04 18.38
N THR A 3 3.18 32.78 19.48
CA THR A 3 3.70 31.96 20.59
C THR A 3 3.90 30.55 20.07
N ALA A 4 5.15 30.09 20.00
CA ALA A 4 5.45 28.69 19.66
C ALA A 4 4.72 27.80 20.67
N ALA A 5 3.93 26.86 20.17
CA ALA A 5 3.31 25.87 21.02
C ALA A 5 4.40 25.08 21.75
N PRO A 6 4.22 24.75 23.06
CA PRO A 6 5.23 24.03 23.81
C PRO A 6 5.56 22.71 23.07
N GLU A 7 6.84 22.45 22.83
CA GLU A 7 7.33 21.18 22.33
C GLU A 7 6.84 20.06 23.25
N ARG A 8 5.81 19.36 22.83
CA ARG A 8 5.37 18.15 23.54
C ARG A 8 6.49 17.13 23.40
N ARG A 9 7.01 16.67 24.53
CA ARG A 9 7.96 15.56 24.59
C ARG A 9 7.39 14.38 23.82
N ARG A 10 8.07 14.01 22.72
CA ARG A 10 7.67 12.91 21.86
C ARG A 10 8.30 11.63 22.41
N GLU A 11 7.59 10.94 23.28
CA GLU A 11 8.04 9.69 23.89
C GLU A 11 6.94 8.62 23.71
N PRO A 12 7.32 7.35 23.49
CA PRO A 12 8.68 6.83 23.36
C PRO A 12 9.34 7.14 22.01
N VAL A 13 10.68 7.28 22.01
CA VAL A 13 11.51 7.50 20.81
C VAL A 13 12.30 6.23 20.50
N TYR A 14 12.34 5.84 19.24
CA TYR A 14 13.15 4.74 18.74
C TYR A 14 13.61 5.09 17.32
N GLU A 15 14.92 5.14 17.07
CA GLU A 15 15.43 5.49 15.75
C GLU A 15 15.22 4.34 14.78
N PHE A 16 14.50 4.62 13.71
CA PHE A 16 14.14 3.66 12.68
C PHE A 16 13.94 4.35 11.34
N ASP A 17 14.66 3.92 10.32
CA ASP A 17 14.55 4.40 8.95
C ASP A 17 14.03 3.26 8.06
N TYR A 18 12.77 3.33 7.66
CA TYR A 18 12.13 2.27 6.87
C TYR A 18 12.60 2.20 5.41
N ILE A 19 13.39 3.18 4.94
CA ILE A 19 13.91 3.24 3.56
C ILE A 19 15.37 2.77 3.50
N SER A 20 16.22 3.32 4.37
CA SER A 20 17.67 3.20 4.23
C SER A 20 18.36 2.48 5.38
N ASP A 21 17.62 1.97 6.37
CA ASP A 21 18.21 1.13 7.43
C ASP A 21 18.92 -0.08 6.79
N PRO A 22 20.22 -0.29 7.05
CA PRO A 22 20.96 -1.40 6.48
C PRO A 22 20.34 -2.78 6.75
N ALA A 23 19.67 -2.95 7.88
CA ALA A 23 18.97 -4.19 8.20
C ALA A 23 17.75 -4.42 7.29
N ILE A 24 16.99 -3.34 6.97
CA ILE A 24 15.87 -3.38 6.01
C ILE A 24 16.37 -3.73 4.62
N VAL A 25 17.47 -3.11 4.19
CA VAL A 25 18.05 -3.36 2.86
C VAL A 25 18.57 -4.80 2.74
N ALA A 26 19.13 -5.36 3.82
CA ALA A 26 19.69 -6.72 3.82
C ALA A 26 18.59 -7.80 3.87
N ASP A 27 17.63 -7.68 4.78
CA ASP A 27 16.49 -8.60 4.92
C ASP A 27 15.31 -7.87 5.60
N VAL A 28 14.34 -7.46 4.81
CA VAL A 28 13.18 -6.70 5.27
C VAL A 28 12.35 -7.46 6.30
N HIS A 29 12.19 -8.77 6.15
CA HIS A 29 11.36 -9.58 7.05
C HIS A 29 12.01 -9.74 8.43
N GLU A 30 13.30 -10.06 8.46
CA GLU A 30 14.06 -10.15 9.71
C GLU A 30 14.15 -8.79 10.39
N ALA A 31 14.38 -7.71 9.66
CA ALA A 31 14.46 -6.36 10.20
C ALA A 31 13.14 -5.95 10.89
N TYR A 32 11.99 -6.15 10.25
CA TYR A 32 10.69 -5.87 10.88
C TYR A 32 10.38 -6.80 12.05
N TRP A 33 10.80 -8.08 11.98
CA TRP A 33 10.70 -8.99 13.11
C TRP A 33 11.47 -8.47 14.32
N GLN A 34 12.72 -8.08 14.12
CA GLN A 34 13.58 -7.51 15.16
C GLN A 34 13.04 -6.18 15.70
N LEU A 35 12.55 -5.31 14.82
CA LEU A 35 11.89 -4.06 15.21
C LEU A 35 10.75 -4.35 16.20
N LYS A 36 9.86 -5.29 15.84
CA LYS A 36 8.72 -5.66 16.69
C LYS A 36 9.12 -6.21 18.06
N GLN A 37 10.29 -6.87 18.16
CA GLN A 37 10.79 -7.40 19.45
C GLN A 37 11.41 -6.33 20.34
N LYS A 38 12.01 -5.29 19.73
CA LYS A 38 12.85 -4.32 20.45
C LYS A 38 12.19 -2.96 20.65
N ALA A 39 11.39 -2.50 19.68
CA ALA A 39 10.77 -1.19 19.73
C ALA A 39 9.46 -1.20 20.53
N PRO A 40 9.09 -0.05 21.12
CA PRO A 40 7.75 0.13 21.67
C PRO A 40 6.66 -0.07 20.59
N PRO A 41 5.43 -0.48 20.96
CA PRO A 41 4.35 -0.72 20.01
C PRO A 41 3.92 0.53 19.23
N VAL A 42 4.20 1.70 19.76
CA VAL A 42 4.04 3.02 19.12
C VAL A 42 5.23 3.86 19.53
N PHE A 43 5.96 4.41 18.58
CA PHE A 43 7.13 5.24 18.86
C PHE A 43 7.30 6.36 17.82
N TRP A 44 8.07 7.36 18.19
CA TRP A 44 8.52 8.42 17.30
C TRP A 44 9.91 8.09 16.75
N THR A 45 10.13 8.33 15.46
CA THR A 45 11.48 8.35 14.86
C THR A 45 11.78 9.73 14.28
N SER A 46 13.05 10.13 14.27
CA SER A 46 13.50 11.39 13.66
C SER A 46 13.70 11.28 12.15
N ALA A 47 13.74 10.06 11.61
CA ALA A 47 13.94 9.79 10.19
C ALA A 47 12.88 10.50 9.32
N HIS A 48 13.30 10.93 8.12
CA HIS A 48 12.43 11.57 7.12
C HIS A 48 11.63 12.78 7.63
N GLY A 49 12.24 13.59 8.47
CA GLY A 49 11.61 14.77 9.07
C GLY A 49 10.76 14.48 10.32
N GLY A 50 10.77 13.24 10.76
CA GLY A 50 10.13 12.76 11.97
C GLY A 50 8.67 12.33 11.78
N HIS A 51 8.37 11.12 12.26
CA HIS A 51 7.03 10.55 12.21
C HIS A 51 6.80 9.51 13.30
N TRP A 52 5.53 9.17 13.51
CA TRP A 52 5.13 8.09 14.39
C TRP A 52 5.11 6.76 13.63
N VAL A 53 5.61 5.72 14.27
CA VAL A 53 5.58 4.34 13.78
C VAL A 53 4.69 3.51 14.70
N VAL A 54 3.82 2.70 14.11
CA VAL A 54 2.89 1.81 14.82
C VAL A 54 3.21 0.37 14.41
N THR A 55 3.61 -0.47 15.38
CA THR A 55 4.01 -1.87 15.16
C THR A 55 3.05 -2.89 15.77
N SER A 56 2.08 -2.47 16.59
CA SER A 56 1.08 -3.36 17.16
C SER A 56 -0.23 -3.34 16.37
N ALA A 57 -0.87 -4.50 16.23
CA ALA A 57 -2.15 -4.63 15.55
C ALA A 57 -3.25 -3.80 16.23
N ASP A 58 -3.31 -3.81 17.56
CA ASP A 58 -4.34 -3.06 18.31
C ASP A 58 -4.23 -1.55 18.08
N ALA A 59 -3.00 -1.00 18.15
CA ALA A 59 -2.79 0.42 17.88
C ALA A 59 -3.06 0.78 16.41
N ALA A 60 -2.71 -0.10 15.46
CA ALA A 60 -3.02 0.10 14.05
C ALA A 60 -4.54 0.12 13.80
N ILE A 61 -5.29 -0.79 14.43
CA ILE A 61 -6.75 -0.83 14.37
C ILE A 61 -7.35 0.45 14.97
N GLU A 62 -6.82 0.92 16.10
CA GLU A 62 -7.25 2.19 16.72
C GLU A 62 -7.06 3.37 15.76
N VAL A 63 -5.88 3.50 15.14
CA VAL A 63 -5.61 4.55 14.14
C VAL A 63 -6.59 4.48 12.96
N LEU A 64 -6.79 3.28 12.39
CA LEU A 64 -7.63 3.09 11.20
C LEU A 64 -9.13 3.32 11.48
N ARG A 65 -9.58 3.14 12.73
CA ARG A 65 -10.98 3.34 13.13
C ARG A 65 -11.33 4.78 13.49
N HIS A 66 -10.33 5.64 13.63
CA HIS A 66 -10.52 7.03 14.05
C HIS A 66 -10.06 8.04 12.97
N PRO A 67 -10.73 8.10 11.80
CA PRO A 67 -10.39 9.07 10.76
C PRO A 67 -10.66 10.53 11.16
N ASP A 68 -11.39 10.76 12.25
CA ASP A 68 -11.58 12.05 12.89
C ASP A 68 -10.32 12.58 13.61
N ARG A 69 -9.40 11.68 13.94
CA ARG A 69 -8.12 11.97 14.63
C ARG A 69 -6.90 11.76 13.74
N PHE A 70 -6.99 10.82 12.80
CA PHE A 70 -5.90 10.40 11.93
C PHE A 70 -6.30 10.53 10.47
N SER A 71 -5.70 11.50 9.79
CA SER A 71 -6.01 11.83 8.40
C SER A 71 -5.29 10.89 7.42
N SER A 72 -5.97 10.50 6.35
CA SER A 72 -5.40 9.78 5.20
C SER A 72 -4.89 10.71 4.09
N ARG A 73 -4.82 12.02 4.34
CA ARG A 73 -4.49 13.03 3.32
C ARG A 73 -3.13 12.80 2.64
N PHE A 74 -2.16 12.33 3.38
CA PHE A 74 -0.81 12.02 2.88
C PHE A 74 -0.55 10.53 2.97
N LEU A 75 -0.14 9.93 1.84
CA LEU A 75 0.12 8.50 1.71
C LEU A 75 1.62 8.16 1.75
N SER A 76 2.47 9.17 1.87
CA SER A 76 3.93 9.04 1.90
C SER A 76 4.55 9.71 3.12
N ILE A 77 5.73 9.24 3.50
CA ILE A 77 6.60 9.84 4.50
C ILE A 77 7.97 10.06 3.85
N PRO A 78 8.49 11.29 3.82
CA PRO A 78 7.84 12.54 4.28
C PRO A 78 6.59 12.87 3.43
N PRO A 79 5.65 13.66 3.99
CA PRO A 79 4.47 14.09 3.24
C PRO A 79 4.87 14.86 1.97
N ASN A 80 4.41 14.41 0.81
CA ASN A 80 4.63 15.10 -0.46
C ASN A 80 3.36 15.86 -0.87
N ALA A 81 3.37 17.18 -0.68
CA ALA A 81 2.24 18.04 -1.03
C ALA A 81 2.02 18.19 -2.55
N ALA A 82 3.05 17.90 -3.37
CA ALA A 82 2.96 17.91 -4.83
C ALA A 82 2.38 16.61 -5.41
N GLN A 83 2.27 15.57 -4.60
CA GLN A 83 1.67 14.30 -5.04
C GLN A 83 0.18 14.49 -5.35
N PRO A 84 -0.29 14.04 -6.53
CA PRO A 84 -1.71 14.05 -6.84
C PRO A 84 -2.53 13.28 -5.81
N ARG A 85 -3.72 13.79 -5.47
CA ARG A 85 -4.63 13.09 -4.56
C ARG A 85 -5.10 11.77 -5.17
N MET A 86 -4.89 10.67 -4.50
CA MET A 86 -5.43 9.36 -4.88
C MET A 86 -6.85 9.22 -4.32
N ILE A 87 -7.83 9.45 -5.17
CA ILE A 87 -9.25 9.39 -4.79
C ILE A 87 -9.77 7.95 -4.96
N PRO A 88 -10.40 7.38 -3.92
CA PRO A 88 -10.81 7.96 -2.64
C PRO A 88 -9.79 7.80 -1.50
N GLU A 89 -8.66 7.18 -1.71
CA GLU A 89 -7.72 6.71 -0.68
C GLU A 89 -7.17 7.86 0.19
N SER A 90 -6.85 9.00 -0.43
CA SER A 90 -6.33 10.19 0.26
C SER A 90 -7.42 11.18 0.69
N LEU A 91 -8.67 10.71 0.85
CA LEU A 91 -9.78 11.50 1.33
C LEU A 91 -10.15 11.15 2.77
N ASP A 92 -10.46 12.18 3.55
CA ASP A 92 -11.05 12.03 4.88
C ASP A 92 -12.58 12.19 4.83
N PRO A 93 -13.34 11.74 5.85
CA PRO A 93 -14.73 12.11 6.00
C PRO A 93 -14.90 13.64 6.14
N PRO A 94 -15.96 14.26 5.56
CA PRO A 94 -17.07 13.60 4.85
C PRO A 94 -16.80 13.29 3.38
N GLU A 95 -15.73 13.82 2.78
CA GLU A 95 -15.45 13.72 1.33
C GLU A 95 -15.24 12.27 0.86
N HIS A 96 -14.64 11.41 1.66
CA HIS A 96 -14.40 9.99 1.35
C HIS A 96 -15.70 9.20 1.12
N ARG A 97 -16.74 9.51 1.90
CA ARG A 97 -17.96 8.69 2.01
C ARG A 97 -18.71 8.49 0.69
N PRO A 98 -18.99 9.54 -0.11
CA PRO A 98 -19.68 9.38 -1.40
C PRO A 98 -18.97 8.43 -2.35
N TYR A 99 -17.65 8.55 -2.47
CA TYR A 99 -16.85 7.67 -3.35
C TYR A 99 -16.88 6.22 -2.86
N ARG A 100 -16.71 6.01 -1.55
CA ARG A 100 -16.76 4.67 -0.97
C ARG A 100 -18.13 4.02 -1.14
N GLN A 101 -19.21 4.78 -1.00
CA GLN A 101 -20.57 4.29 -1.22
C GLN A 101 -20.82 3.92 -2.68
N LEU A 102 -20.28 4.71 -3.63
CA LEU A 102 -20.38 4.42 -5.06
C LEU A 102 -19.65 3.13 -5.44
N LEU A 103 -18.44 2.92 -4.89
CA LEU A 103 -17.59 1.78 -5.25
C LEU A 103 -18.01 0.48 -4.55
N ARG A 104 -18.53 0.58 -3.33
CA ARG A 104 -18.82 -0.58 -2.48
C ARG A 104 -19.62 -1.70 -3.15
N PRO A 105 -20.71 -1.45 -3.90
CA PRO A 105 -21.51 -2.51 -4.52
C PRO A 105 -20.72 -3.39 -5.50
N TYR A 106 -19.67 -2.85 -6.12
CA TYR A 106 -18.82 -3.57 -7.08
C TYR A 106 -17.81 -4.51 -6.41
N PHE A 107 -17.61 -4.38 -5.09
CA PHE A 107 -16.66 -5.19 -4.31
C PHE A 107 -17.37 -6.07 -3.25
N GLU A 108 -18.68 -6.11 -3.24
CA GLU A 108 -19.45 -7.04 -2.38
C GLU A 108 -19.42 -8.46 -2.96
N SER A 109 -19.55 -9.49 -2.11
CA SER A 109 -19.51 -10.90 -2.52
C SER A 109 -20.39 -11.19 -3.74
N LYS A 110 -21.59 -10.62 -3.78
CA LYS A 110 -22.52 -10.79 -4.91
C LYS A 110 -21.96 -10.34 -6.26
N ALA A 111 -21.07 -9.33 -6.27
CA ALA A 111 -20.42 -8.82 -7.49
C ALA A 111 -19.14 -9.62 -7.82
N ILE A 112 -18.45 -10.11 -6.79
CA ILE A 112 -17.16 -10.80 -6.95
C ILE A 112 -17.32 -12.29 -7.21
N GLU A 113 -18.25 -12.99 -6.55
CA GLU A 113 -18.47 -14.42 -6.73
C GLU A 113 -18.63 -14.87 -8.20
N PRO A 114 -19.38 -14.14 -9.07
CA PRO A 114 -19.49 -14.49 -10.48
C PRO A 114 -18.17 -14.43 -11.26
N LEU A 115 -17.16 -13.74 -10.74
CA LEU A 115 -15.84 -13.63 -11.37
C LEU A 115 -14.93 -14.82 -11.03
N GLU A 116 -15.24 -15.63 -10.01
CA GLU A 116 -14.38 -16.74 -9.58
C GLU A 116 -13.98 -17.69 -10.73
N PRO A 117 -14.88 -18.15 -11.63
CA PRO A 117 -14.48 -18.99 -12.74
C PRO A 117 -13.46 -18.33 -13.65
N ARG A 118 -13.61 -17.04 -13.93
CA ARG A 118 -12.67 -16.29 -14.77
C ARG A 118 -11.32 -16.07 -14.08
N ILE A 119 -11.36 -15.79 -12.79
CA ILE A 119 -10.14 -15.66 -11.97
C ILE A 119 -9.36 -16.99 -11.98
N ARG A 120 -10.05 -18.11 -11.85
CA ARG A 120 -9.45 -19.45 -11.91
C ARG A 120 -8.86 -19.74 -13.28
N GLU A 121 -9.57 -19.44 -14.36
CA GLU A 121 -9.08 -19.57 -15.73
C GLU A 121 -7.80 -18.78 -15.97
N TRP A 122 -7.71 -17.54 -15.45
CA TRP A 122 -6.49 -16.74 -15.51
C TRP A 122 -5.32 -17.37 -14.76
N ALA A 123 -5.58 -17.91 -13.56
CA ALA A 123 -4.54 -18.59 -12.79
C ALA A 123 -4.03 -19.83 -13.54
N GLU A 124 -4.92 -20.67 -14.04
CA GLU A 124 -4.59 -21.87 -14.81
C GLU A 124 -3.79 -21.52 -16.07
N LYS A 125 -4.23 -20.55 -16.86
CA LYS A 125 -3.54 -20.08 -18.06
C LYS A 125 -2.12 -19.60 -17.79
N LEU A 126 -1.92 -18.84 -16.70
CA LEU A 126 -0.59 -18.35 -16.32
C LEU A 126 0.32 -19.47 -15.84
N ILE A 127 -0.23 -20.45 -15.09
CA ILE A 127 0.49 -21.64 -14.65
C ILE A 127 0.90 -22.50 -15.84
N ASP A 128 0.00 -22.76 -16.79
CA ASP A 128 0.27 -23.55 -17.98
C ASP A 128 1.41 -22.98 -18.83
N ASN A 129 1.53 -21.64 -18.90
CA ASN A 129 2.62 -20.98 -19.61
C ASN A 129 4.01 -21.26 -19.01
N VAL A 130 4.10 -21.61 -17.74
CA VAL A 130 5.36 -21.88 -17.03
C VAL A 130 5.58 -23.35 -16.69
N ALA A 131 4.50 -24.13 -16.60
CA ALA A 131 4.55 -25.53 -16.20
C ALA A 131 5.51 -26.38 -17.07
N ALA A 132 5.52 -26.15 -18.38
CA ALA A 132 6.40 -26.87 -19.31
C ALA A 132 7.89 -26.55 -19.12
N LYS A 133 8.23 -25.46 -18.47
CA LYS A 133 9.61 -25.03 -18.21
C LYS A 133 10.16 -25.61 -16.89
N GLY A 134 9.28 -26.03 -15.97
CA GLY A 134 9.63 -26.58 -14.66
C GLY A 134 10.07 -25.54 -13.62
N GLU A 135 10.41 -24.32 -14.04
CA GLU A 135 10.80 -23.19 -13.18
C GLU A 135 10.41 -21.85 -13.81
N CYS A 136 10.25 -20.83 -13.01
CA CYS A 136 10.01 -19.45 -13.47
C CYS A 136 10.46 -18.42 -12.44
N GLU A 137 10.66 -17.18 -12.89
CA GLU A 137 10.66 -16.03 -11.98
C GLU A 137 9.18 -15.74 -11.63
N PHE A 138 8.81 -15.98 -10.37
CA PHE A 138 7.41 -16.00 -9.94
C PHE A 138 6.72 -14.65 -10.08
N VAL A 139 7.42 -13.55 -9.73
CA VAL A 139 6.82 -12.21 -9.74
C VAL A 139 6.48 -11.79 -11.16
N ASP A 140 7.39 -11.98 -12.13
CA ASP A 140 7.14 -11.63 -13.53
C ASP A 140 6.13 -12.58 -14.19
N ALA A 141 6.25 -13.88 -13.94
CA ALA A 141 5.41 -14.88 -14.61
C ALA A 141 3.97 -14.89 -14.11
N LEU A 142 3.76 -14.71 -12.79
CA LEU A 142 2.44 -14.82 -12.14
C LEU A 142 2.10 -13.60 -11.29
N GLY A 143 2.98 -13.21 -10.37
CA GLY A 143 2.69 -12.24 -9.32
C GLY A 143 2.27 -10.88 -9.85
N SER A 144 2.88 -10.38 -10.92
CA SER A 144 2.52 -9.10 -11.54
C SER A 144 1.40 -9.23 -12.58
N ARG A 145 1.26 -10.40 -13.22
CA ARG A 145 0.30 -10.62 -14.32
C ARG A 145 -1.09 -10.93 -13.81
N PHE A 146 -1.20 -11.80 -12.83
CA PHE A 146 -2.47 -12.28 -12.32
C PHE A 146 -3.37 -11.16 -11.76
N PRO A 147 -2.92 -10.32 -10.82
CA PRO A 147 -3.75 -9.24 -10.28
C PRO A 147 -4.21 -8.23 -11.34
N VAL A 148 -3.34 -7.89 -12.29
CA VAL A 148 -3.67 -6.96 -13.38
C VAL A 148 -4.74 -7.56 -14.29
N SER A 149 -4.63 -8.84 -14.65
CA SER A 149 -5.65 -9.52 -15.47
C SER A 149 -7.01 -9.55 -14.78
N VAL A 150 -7.04 -9.86 -13.48
CA VAL A 150 -8.28 -9.88 -12.68
C VAL A 150 -8.87 -8.47 -12.57
N PHE A 151 -8.03 -7.45 -12.35
CA PHE A 151 -8.47 -6.07 -12.30
C PHE A 151 -9.10 -5.62 -13.63
N MET A 152 -8.45 -5.92 -14.76
CA MET A 152 -8.96 -5.57 -16.07
C MET A 152 -10.30 -6.25 -16.36
N GLU A 153 -10.47 -7.50 -15.97
CA GLU A 153 -11.73 -8.26 -16.08
C GLU A 153 -12.84 -7.59 -15.23
N LEU A 154 -12.54 -7.26 -13.97
CA LEU A 154 -13.49 -6.61 -13.05
C LEU A 154 -14.00 -5.26 -13.57
N PHE A 155 -13.12 -4.47 -14.19
CA PHE A 155 -13.46 -3.14 -14.71
C PHE A 155 -13.87 -3.13 -16.18
N GLY A 156 -13.86 -4.29 -16.85
CA GLY A 156 -14.24 -4.41 -18.25
C GLY A 156 -13.23 -3.75 -19.21
N PHE A 157 -11.95 -3.66 -18.83
CA PHE A 157 -10.92 -3.14 -19.71
C PHE A 157 -10.54 -4.16 -20.81
N PRO A 158 -10.17 -3.66 -22.01
CA PRO A 158 -9.71 -4.53 -23.09
C PRO A 158 -8.44 -5.28 -22.72
N LEU A 159 -8.48 -6.61 -22.75
CA LEU A 159 -7.35 -7.46 -22.34
C LEU A 159 -6.15 -7.41 -23.29
N ASP A 160 -6.35 -6.97 -24.53
CA ASP A 160 -5.29 -6.68 -25.50
C ASP A 160 -4.41 -5.48 -25.12
N GLN A 161 -4.88 -4.66 -24.16
CA GLN A 161 -4.11 -3.54 -23.58
C GLN A 161 -3.36 -3.91 -22.29
N PHE A 162 -3.25 -5.19 -21.98
CA PHE A 162 -2.61 -5.66 -20.73
C PHE A 162 -1.20 -5.09 -20.52
N ASP A 163 -0.34 -5.16 -21.53
CA ASP A 163 1.04 -4.68 -21.41
C ASP A 163 1.12 -3.15 -21.19
N PHE A 164 0.20 -2.39 -21.80
CA PHE A 164 0.07 -0.96 -21.56
C PHE A 164 -0.32 -0.67 -20.10
N PHE A 165 -1.35 -1.33 -19.58
CA PHE A 165 -1.77 -1.13 -18.19
C PHE A 165 -0.69 -1.54 -17.19
N ARG A 166 -0.04 -2.69 -17.43
CA ARG A 166 1.07 -3.16 -16.58
C ARG A 166 2.23 -2.15 -16.57
N ALA A 167 2.66 -1.66 -17.74
CA ALA A 167 3.74 -0.69 -17.84
C ALA A 167 3.39 0.63 -17.13
N THR A 168 2.16 1.12 -17.32
CA THR A 168 1.68 2.35 -16.67
C THR A 168 1.69 2.23 -15.14
N VAL A 169 1.25 1.09 -14.59
CA VAL A 169 1.28 0.85 -13.14
C VAL A 169 2.72 0.85 -12.62
N VAL A 170 3.63 0.13 -13.28
CA VAL A 170 5.04 0.07 -12.90
C VAL A 170 5.69 1.46 -12.96
N GLU A 171 5.45 2.22 -14.02
CA GLU A 171 5.96 3.59 -14.16
C GLU A 171 5.44 4.52 -13.07
N TYR A 172 4.15 4.45 -12.78
CA TYR A 172 3.52 5.25 -11.71
C TYR A 172 4.19 5.00 -10.35
N PHE A 173 4.41 3.75 -9.97
CA PHE A 173 5.05 3.44 -8.69
C PHE A 173 6.54 3.79 -8.68
N ASN A 174 7.27 3.57 -9.76
CA ASN A 174 8.67 3.96 -9.86
C ASN A 174 8.88 5.48 -9.79
N ALA A 175 8.00 6.26 -10.42
CA ALA A 175 8.04 7.71 -10.35
C ALA A 175 7.83 8.25 -8.92
N GLN A 176 7.14 7.52 -8.06
CA GLN A 176 6.96 7.89 -6.65
C GLN A 176 8.19 7.59 -5.77
N VAL A 177 9.00 6.60 -6.16
CA VAL A 177 10.22 6.21 -5.42
C VAL A 177 11.42 7.08 -5.80
N SER A 178 11.39 7.71 -6.98
CA SER A 178 12.51 8.48 -7.55
C SER A 178 12.53 9.96 -7.15
N VAL A 179 11.87 10.36 -6.08
CA VAL A 179 11.98 11.73 -5.56
C VAL A 179 13.20 11.80 -4.66
N GLU A 180 14.36 12.19 -5.28
CA GLU A 180 15.56 12.64 -4.57
C GLU A 180 15.31 13.90 -3.74
#